data_50ae8f0c88d4c458a0261eb2fbd938cc
#
_entry.id   50ae8f0c88d4c458a0261eb2fbd938cc
#
_cell.length_a   1.000
_cell.length_b   1.000
_cell.length_c   1.000
_cell.angle_alpha   90.00
_cell.angle_beta   90.00
_cell.angle_gamma   90.00
#
_symmetry.space_group_name_H-M   'P 1'
#
loop_
_entity.id
_entity.type
_entity.pdbx_description
1 polymer ?
#
loop_
_entity_poly.entity_id
_entity_poly.type
_entity_poly.pdbx_seq_one_letter_code
_entity_poly.pdbx_strand_id
1 'polypeptide(L)'
;ITLGHLNIITRAASIFDRLIVCVGYNQKKSPMFTAQERVKMIRKATSHLPNVEVEASDELLAHYARRKGACVVVKGLRAVSDFESEFTMSLINKKLNPELDTMFLTAEEKYMYLSSSAVKELAQYDVDLSEFLPAPVIDEFRARLNARR
;
A
#
# COMPACT_ATOMS: atom_id res chain seq x y z
N ILE A 1 -6.15 -1.67 2.03
CA ILE A 1 -5.80 -0.25 1.87
C ILE A 1 -6.41 0.57 3.00
N THR A 2 -5.64 1.48 3.62
CA THR A 2 -6.10 2.46 4.62
C THR A 2 -6.05 3.87 4.01
N LEU A 3 -6.63 4.86 4.70
CA LEU A 3 -6.52 6.27 4.29
C LEU A 3 -5.06 6.74 4.22
N GLY A 4 -4.18 6.23 5.09
CA GLY A 4 -2.74 6.51 5.01
C GLY A 4 -2.09 6.00 3.72
N HIS A 5 -2.45 4.80 3.26
CA HIS A 5 -1.99 4.30 1.95
C HIS A 5 -2.54 5.16 0.80
N LEU A 6 -3.84 5.50 0.84
CA LEU A 6 -4.46 6.33 -0.18
C LEU A 6 -3.82 7.71 -0.26
N ASN A 7 -3.46 8.32 0.89
CA ASN A 7 -2.75 9.59 0.93
C ASN A 7 -1.41 9.54 0.19
N ILE A 8 -0.58 8.52 0.48
CA ILE A 8 0.71 8.34 -0.20
C ILE A 8 0.51 8.11 -1.71
N ILE A 9 -0.47 7.27 -2.09
CA ILE A 9 -0.78 7.00 -3.51
C ILE A 9 -1.20 8.29 -4.23
N THR A 10 -2.10 9.07 -3.63
CA THR A 10 -2.59 10.33 -4.22
C THR A 10 -1.46 11.34 -4.42
N ARG A 11 -0.59 11.49 -3.42
CA ARG A 11 0.57 12.40 -3.51
C ARG A 11 1.60 11.90 -4.52
N ALA A 12 1.88 10.61 -4.57
CA ALA A 12 2.76 10.04 -5.59
C ALA A 12 2.17 10.21 -7.00
N ALA A 13 0.86 10.02 -7.16
CA ALA A 13 0.18 10.23 -8.44
C ALA A 13 0.26 11.68 -8.95
N SER A 14 0.39 12.67 -8.04
CA SER A 14 0.61 14.07 -8.44
C SER A 14 2.06 14.40 -8.83
N ILE A 15 3.01 13.52 -8.51
CA ILE A 15 4.44 13.71 -8.79
C ILE A 15 4.85 13.02 -10.09
N PHE A 16 4.27 11.85 -10.38
CA PHE A 16 4.67 10.99 -11.50
C PHE A 16 3.59 10.92 -12.57
N ASP A 17 3.99 10.90 -13.83
CA ASP A 17 3.07 10.75 -14.98
C ASP A 17 2.34 9.40 -14.97
N ARG A 18 2.98 8.36 -14.42
CA ARG A 18 2.44 7.02 -14.29
C ARG A 18 2.84 6.43 -12.95
N LEU A 19 1.87 5.91 -12.21
CA LEU A 19 2.08 5.25 -10.92
C LEU A 19 1.52 3.83 -10.95
N ILE A 20 2.33 2.85 -10.58
CA ILE A 20 1.89 1.45 -10.42
C ILE A 20 1.86 1.10 -8.93
N VAL A 21 0.70 0.76 -8.42
CA VAL A 21 0.54 0.22 -7.07
C VAL A 21 0.69 -1.30 -7.14
N CYS A 22 1.86 -1.79 -6.72
CA CYS A 22 2.19 -3.21 -6.73
C CYS A 22 1.75 -3.87 -5.42
N VAL A 23 0.85 -4.84 -5.51
CA VAL A 23 0.40 -5.68 -4.39
C VAL A 23 1.24 -6.95 -4.32
N GLY A 24 2.22 -6.96 -3.42
CA GLY A 24 3.09 -8.13 -3.21
C GLY A 24 2.38 -9.30 -2.54
N TYR A 25 2.75 -10.52 -2.95
CA TYR A 25 2.39 -11.76 -2.24
C TYR A 25 3.35 -11.95 -1.07
N ASN A 26 2.85 -11.88 0.16
CA ASN A 26 3.65 -12.19 1.35
C ASN A 26 3.24 -13.54 1.91
N GLN A 27 4.02 -14.58 1.62
CA GLN A 27 3.77 -15.95 2.08
C GLN A 27 3.85 -16.12 3.61
N LYS A 28 4.58 -15.22 4.29
CA LYS A 28 4.76 -15.28 5.76
C LYS A 28 3.59 -14.68 6.55
N LYS A 29 2.68 -13.98 5.90
CA LYS A 29 1.51 -13.36 6.53
C LYS A 29 0.24 -14.00 5.98
N SER A 30 -0.68 -14.39 6.86
CA SER A 30 -2.05 -14.75 6.47
C SER A 30 -2.89 -13.49 6.32
N PRO A 31 -2.95 -12.87 5.15
CA PRO A 31 -3.68 -11.63 4.97
C PRO A 31 -5.20 -11.88 5.04
N MET A 32 -5.96 -10.89 5.51
CA MET A 32 -7.43 -10.95 5.55
C MET A 32 -8.03 -11.06 4.14
N PHE A 33 -7.38 -10.48 3.15
CA PHE A 33 -7.78 -10.47 1.75
C PHE A 33 -6.67 -11.05 0.88
N THR A 34 -7.06 -11.81 -0.13
CA THR A 34 -6.13 -12.30 -1.16
C THR A 34 -5.49 -11.13 -1.92
N ALA A 35 -4.42 -11.39 -2.67
CA ALA A 35 -3.79 -10.35 -3.48
C ALA A 35 -4.76 -9.76 -4.51
N GLN A 36 -5.60 -10.59 -5.14
CA GLN A 36 -6.58 -10.16 -6.13
C GLN A 36 -7.70 -9.31 -5.50
N GLU A 37 -8.19 -9.67 -4.32
CA GLU A 37 -9.16 -8.85 -3.59
C GLU A 37 -8.55 -7.50 -3.21
N ARG A 38 -7.28 -7.49 -2.74
CA ARG A 38 -6.57 -6.24 -2.43
C ARG A 38 -6.41 -5.35 -3.67
N VAL A 39 -6.05 -5.91 -4.83
CA VAL A 39 -6.01 -5.19 -6.11
C VAL A 39 -7.36 -4.55 -6.41
N LYS A 40 -8.45 -5.30 -6.28
CA LYS A 40 -9.82 -4.83 -6.53
C LYS A 40 -10.21 -3.67 -5.61
N MET A 41 -9.93 -3.81 -4.32
CA MET A 41 -10.19 -2.76 -3.32
C MET A 41 -9.39 -1.49 -3.59
N ILE A 42 -8.09 -1.63 -3.95
CA ILE A 42 -7.24 -0.48 -4.26
C ILE A 42 -7.72 0.21 -5.53
N ARG A 43 -8.08 -0.53 -6.58
CA ARG A 43 -8.65 0.05 -7.81
C ARG A 43 -9.91 0.86 -7.53
N LYS A 44 -10.82 0.36 -6.68
CA LYS A 44 -12.00 1.12 -6.27
C LYS A 44 -11.62 2.42 -5.55
N ALA A 45 -10.69 2.35 -4.61
CA ALA A 45 -10.26 3.50 -3.81
C ALA A 45 -9.49 4.55 -4.63
N THR A 46 -8.83 4.15 -5.73
CA THR A 46 -8.01 5.01 -6.60
C THR A 46 -8.66 5.32 -7.94
N SER A 47 -9.94 5.00 -8.14
CA SER A 47 -10.63 5.17 -9.43
C SER A 47 -10.69 6.60 -9.95
N HIS A 48 -10.51 7.57 -9.07
CA HIS A 48 -10.45 9.00 -9.40
C HIS A 48 -9.04 9.48 -9.83
N LEU A 49 -8.04 8.60 -9.82
CA LEU A 49 -6.66 8.88 -10.20
C LEU A 49 -6.35 8.23 -11.56
N PRO A 50 -6.39 8.99 -12.68
CA PRO A 50 -6.35 8.41 -14.04
C PRO A 50 -4.99 7.81 -14.41
N ASN A 51 -3.91 8.20 -13.73
CA ASN A 51 -2.55 7.75 -13.97
C ASN A 51 -2.11 6.62 -13.02
N VAL A 52 -3.04 6.04 -12.23
CA VAL A 52 -2.75 4.97 -11.28
C VAL A 52 -3.19 3.62 -11.83
N GLU A 53 -2.23 2.71 -11.96
CA GLU A 53 -2.46 1.30 -12.26
C GLU A 53 -2.29 0.45 -10.99
N VAL A 54 -3.05 -0.64 -10.86
CA VAL A 54 -2.94 -1.53 -9.69
C VAL A 54 -2.77 -2.96 -10.16
N GLU A 55 -1.70 -3.61 -9.73
CA GLU A 55 -1.37 -4.98 -10.11
C GLU A 55 -0.90 -5.79 -8.89
N ALA A 56 -1.01 -7.12 -8.99
CA ALA A 56 -0.37 -8.04 -8.04
C ALA A 56 0.87 -8.66 -8.68
N SER A 57 1.91 -8.88 -7.87
CA SER A 57 3.13 -9.57 -8.30
C SER A 57 3.72 -10.41 -7.16
N ASP A 58 4.23 -11.58 -7.50
CA ASP A 58 5.01 -12.47 -6.64
C ASP A 58 6.52 -12.35 -6.87
N GLU A 59 6.93 -11.49 -7.80
CA GLU A 59 8.32 -11.22 -8.11
C GLU A 59 9.02 -10.40 -7.01
N LEU A 60 10.34 -10.47 -6.97
CA LEU A 60 11.13 -9.48 -6.22
C LEU A 60 10.88 -8.09 -6.79
N LEU A 61 10.65 -7.11 -5.91
CA LEU A 61 10.28 -5.75 -6.31
C LEU A 61 11.25 -5.13 -7.33
N ALA A 62 12.55 -5.35 -7.16
CA ALA A 62 13.58 -4.85 -8.07
C ALA A 62 13.45 -5.45 -9.49
N HIS A 63 13.10 -6.73 -9.61
CA HIS A 63 12.88 -7.40 -10.90
C HIS A 63 11.57 -6.95 -11.54
N TYR A 64 10.51 -6.87 -10.75
CA TYR A 64 9.23 -6.34 -11.20
C TYR A 64 9.38 -4.90 -11.73
N ALA A 65 10.06 -4.02 -10.99
CA ALA A 65 10.31 -2.64 -11.40
C ALA A 65 11.06 -2.56 -12.74
N ARG A 66 12.12 -3.36 -12.91
CA ARG A 66 12.87 -3.44 -14.17
C ARG A 66 11.98 -3.85 -15.34
N ARG A 67 11.18 -4.90 -15.16
CA ARG A 67 10.26 -5.39 -16.19
C ARG A 67 9.19 -4.36 -16.58
N LYS A 68 8.77 -3.52 -15.62
CA LYS A 68 7.79 -2.44 -15.84
C LYS A 68 8.41 -1.13 -16.33
N GLY A 69 9.73 -1.05 -16.43
CA GLY A 69 10.44 0.18 -16.79
C GLY A 69 10.30 1.27 -15.72
N ALA A 70 10.03 0.88 -14.47
CA ALA A 70 9.93 1.80 -13.36
C ALA A 70 11.33 2.13 -12.81
N CYS A 71 11.63 3.42 -12.66
CA CYS A 71 12.92 3.92 -12.17
C CYS A 71 12.86 4.37 -10.69
N VAL A 72 11.66 4.50 -10.11
CA VAL A 72 11.47 4.94 -8.73
C VAL A 72 10.47 4.05 -8.01
N VAL A 73 10.82 3.63 -6.79
CA VAL A 73 9.88 3.05 -5.81
C VAL A 73 9.51 4.12 -4.79
N VAL A 74 8.22 4.34 -4.59
CA VAL A 74 7.72 5.25 -3.55
C VAL A 74 7.37 4.46 -2.30
N LYS A 75 7.87 4.91 -1.15
CA LYS A 75 7.61 4.34 0.17
C LYS A 75 7.07 5.40 1.12
N GLY A 76 5.95 5.09 1.78
CA GLY A 76 5.41 5.91 2.85
C GLY A 76 6.10 5.62 4.18
N LEU A 77 6.49 6.66 4.92
CA LEU A 77 7.09 6.55 6.24
C LEU A 77 6.19 7.19 7.29
N ARG A 78 5.96 6.50 8.40
CA ARG A 78 5.18 6.97 9.55
C ARG A 78 6.05 7.23 10.77
N ALA A 79 7.15 6.48 10.92
CA ALA A 79 8.04 6.53 12.06
C ALA A 79 9.49 6.19 11.65
N VAL A 80 10.43 6.48 12.54
CA VAL A 80 11.85 6.15 12.33
C VAL A 80 12.06 4.64 12.14
N SER A 81 11.30 3.81 12.86
CA SER A 81 11.36 2.34 12.70
C SER A 81 10.94 1.87 11.31
N ASP A 82 9.98 2.55 10.65
CA ASP A 82 9.65 2.28 9.26
C ASP A 82 10.85 2.60 8.35
N PHE A 83 11.54 3.73 8.60
CA PHE A 83 12.68 4.16 7.82
C PHE A 83 13.84 3.16 7.84
N GLU A 84 14.22 2.63 8.99
CA GLU A 84 15.33 1.69 9.10
C GLU A 84 15.13 0.45 8.22
N SER A 85 13.93 -0.13 8.26
CA SER A 85 13.60 -1.31 7.47
C SER A 85 13.51 -0.99 5.97
N GLU A 86 12.86 0.10 5.60
CA GLU A 86 12.69 0.51 4.20
C GLU A 86 14.00 1.00 3.59
N PHE A 87 14.87 1.64 4.37
CA PHE A 87 16.21 2.03 3.94
C PHE A 87 17.06 0.81 3.60
N THR A 88 17.09 -0.20 4.46
CA THR A 88 17.79 -1.47 4.18
C THR A 88 17.26 -2.10 2.89
N MET A 89 15.94 -2.15 2.70
CA MET A 89 15.35 -2.69 1.47
C MET A 89 15.67 -1.84 0.24
N SER A 90 15.79 -0.53 0.38
CA SER A 90 16.17 0.35 -0.73
C SER A 90 17.59 0.04 -1.24
N LEU A 91 18.53 -0.21 -0.35
CA LEU A 91 19.90 -0.62 -0.69
C LEU A 91 19.93 -1.97 -1.42
N ILE A 92 19.15 -2.94 -0.95
CA ILE A 92 19.01 -4.25 -1.60
C ILE A 92 18.41 -4.09 -3.01
N ASN A 93 17.33 -3.34 -3.14
CA ASN A 93 16.69 -3.07 -4.42
C ASN A 93 17.65 -2.39 -5.40
N LYS A 94 18.42 -1.39 -4.94
CA LYS A 94 19.43 -0.71 -5.75
C LYS A 94 20.54 -1.66 -6.20
N LYS A 95 20.96 -2.60 -5.33
CA LYS A 95 21.96 -3.63 -5.68
C LYS A 95 21.45 -4.58 -6.76
N LEU A 96 20.17 -4.97 -6.69
CA LEU A 96 19.54 -5.89 -7.66
C LEU A 96 19.16 -5.19 -8.98
N ASN A 97 18.81 -3.91 -8.89
CA ASN A 97 18.45 -3.08 -10.04
C ASN A 97 19.10 -1.68 -9.88
N PRO A 98 20.30 -1.47 -10.44
CA PRO A 98 21.04 -0.21 -10.30
C PRO A 98 20.32 1.05 -10.83
N GLU A 99 19.34 0.89 -11.72
CA GLU A 99 18.54 1.99 -12.26
C GLU A 99 17.35 2.37 -11.37
N LEU A 100 17.08 1.57 -10.32
CA LEU A 100 15.93 1.77 -9.43
C LEU A 100 16.34 2.62 -8.23
N ASP A 101 15.71 3.76 -8.05
CA ASP A 101 15.84 4.58 -6.86
C ASP A 101 14.62 4.44 -5.93
N THR A 102 14.77 4.85 -4.67
CA THR A 102 13.67 4.85 -3.70
C THR A 102 13.41 6.27 -3.21
N MET A 103 12.17 6.69 -3.32
CA MET A 103 11.67 7.97 -2.78
C MET A 103 10.86 7.69 -1.52
N PHE A 104 11.19 8.38 -0.43
CA PHE A 104 10.43 8.32 0.81
C PHE A 104 9.49 9.51 0.92
N LEU A 105 8.21 9.25 1.15
CA LEU A 105 7.21 10.25 1.48
C LEU A 105 6.78 10.09 2.93
N THR A 106 6.88 11.13 3.74
CA THR A 106 6.35 11.12 5.10
C THR A 106 4.83 11.09 5.07
N ALA A 107 4.22 10.26 5.91
CA ALA A 107 2.78 10.27 6.10
C ALA A 107 2.33 11.65 6.65
N GLU A 108 1.12 12.07 6.30
CA GLU A 108 0.51 13.22 6.99
C GLU A 108 0.26 12.87 8.46
N GLU A 109 0.39 13.86 9.33
CA GLU A 109 0.29 13.69 10.79
C GLU A 109 -0.95 12.89 11.21
N LYS A 110 -2.11 13.22 10.63
CA LYS A 110 -3.39 12.54 10.91
C LYS A 110 -3.42 11.05 10.54
N TYR A 111 -2.42 10.55 9.79
CA TYR A 111 -2.32 9.14 9.37
C TYR A 111 -1.12 8.40 9.96
N MET A 112 -0.28 9.06 10.75
CA MET A 112 0.95 8.45 11.28
C MET A 112 0.65 7.24 12.18
N TYR A 113 -0.45 7.24 12.91
CA TYR A 113 -0.89 6.12 13.76
C TYR A 113 -1.56 4.98 12.97
N LEU A 114 -1.95 5.21 11.71
CA LEU A 114 -2.67 4.23 10.91
C LEU A 114 -1.79 3.08 10.46
N SER A 115 -2.19 1.86 10.83
CA SER A 115 -1.65 0.64 10.25
C SER A 115 -2.78 -0.34 9.91
N SER A 116 -2.56 -1.21 8.94
CA SER A 116 -3.54 -2.25 8.61
C SER A 116 -3.82 -3.21 9.76
N SER A 117 -2.86 -3.39 10.67
CA SER A 117 -3.04 -4.23 11.88
C SER A 117 -3.93 -3.53 12.88
N ALA A 118 -3.68 -2.25 13.19
CA ALA A 118 -4.51 -1.46 14.10
C ALA A 118 -5.97 -1.37 13.59
N VAL A 119 -6.17 -1.14 12.29
CA VAL A 119 -7.53 -1.10 11.72
C VAL A 119 -8.26 -2.43 11.85
N LYS A 120 -7.57 -3.57 11.67
CA LYS A 120 -8.17 -4.90 11.87
C LYS A 120 -8.55 -5.16 13.32
N GLU A 121 -7.76 -4.68 14.27
CA GLU A 121 -8.02 -4.77 15.69
C GLU A 121 -9.23 -3.91 16.07
N LEU A 122 -9.22 -2.63 15.71
CA LEU A 122 -10.31 -1.70 15.96
C LEU A 122 -11.63 -2.18 15.36
N ALA A 123 -11.62 -2.79 14.20
CA ALA A 123 -12.81 -3.29 13.52
C ALA A 123 -13.50 -4.48 14.23
N GLN A 124 -12.88 -5.07 15.26
CA GLN A 124 -13.52 -6.06 16.11
C GLN A 124 -14.50 -5.41 17.09
N TYR A 125 -14.39 -4.12 17.28
CA TYR A 125 -15.26 -3.29 18.11
C TYR A 125 -16.20 -2.47 17.22
N ASP A 126 -17.24 -1.90 17.81
CA ASP A 126 -18.20 -1.06 17.09
C ASP A 126 -17.64 0.37 16.92
N VAL A 127 -16.67 0.51 16.02
CA VAL A 127 -16.02 1.80 15.68
C VAL A 127 -16.41 2.25 14.28
N ASP A 128 -16.45 3.55 14.08
CA ASP A 128 -16.60 4.10 12.73
C ASP A 128 -15.31 3.89 11.92
N LEU A 129 -15.41 3.08 10.86
CA LEU A 129 -14.27 2.77 9.99
C LEU A 129 -13.99 3.86 8.94
N SER A 130 -14.84 4.86 8.80
CA SER A 130 -14.67 5.94 7.84
C SER A 130 -13.45 6.83 8.15
N GLU A 131 -13.03 6.86 9.42
CA GLU A 131 -11.82 7.56 9.87
C GLU A 131 -10.51 6.83 9.48
N PHE A 132 -10.59 5.58 9.02
CA PHE A 132 -9.42 4.71 8.80
C PHE A 132 -9.34 4.14 7.40
N LEU A 133 -10.49 3.90 6.76
CA LEU A 133 -10.60 3.23 5.46
C LEU A 133 -11.25 4.15 4.42
N PRO A 134 -10.81 4.06 3.15
CA PRO A 134 -11.53 4.71 2.06
C PRO A 134 -12.97 4.19 1.96
N ALA A 135 -13.94 5.10 1.79
CA ALA A 135 -15.37 4.77 1.74
C ALA A 135 -15.71 3.58 0.81
N PRO A 136 -15.15 3.46 -0.43
CA PRO A 136 -15.50 2.38 -1.35
C PRO A 136 -15.12 0.96 -0.89
N VAL A 137 -14.35 0.82 0.20
CA VAL A 137 -13.89 -0.50 0.68
C VAL A 137 -14.45 -0.90 2.04
N ILE A 138 -15.20 -0.01 2.71
CA ILE A 138 -15.71 -0.25 4.08
C ILE A 138 -16.67 -1.45 4.11
N ASP A 139 -17.63 -1.51 3.21
CA ASP A 139 -18.64 -2.59 3.20
C ASP A 139 -18.00 -3.95 2.94
N GLU A 140 -17.06 -4.02 2.00
CA GLU A 140 -16.31 -5.24 1.67
C GLU A 140 -15.43 -5.69 2.85
N PHE A 141 -14.88 -4.73 3.59
CA PHE A 141 -14.11 -5.00 4.79
C PHE A 141 -15.00 -5.54 5.93
N ARG A 142 -16.15 -4.92 6.20
CA ARG A 142 -17.12 -5.37 7.20
C ARG A 142 -17.68 -6.76 6.86
N ALA A 143 -18.05 -7.01 5.62
CA ALA A 143 -18.54 -8.32 5.18
C ALA A 143 -17.50 -9.43 5.43
N ARG A 144 -16.23 -9.18 5.15
CA ARG A 144 -15.14 -10.12 5.43
C ARG A 144 -14.91 -10.36 6.91
N LEU A 145 -15.05 -9.32 7.74
CA LEU A 145 -14.91 -9.44 9.19
C LEU A 145 -16.00 -10.33 9.79
N ASN A 146 -17.26 -10.13 9.36
CA ASN A 146 -18.41 -10.90 9.81
C ASN A 146 -18.34 -12.38 9.39
N ALA A 147 -17.78 -12.67 8.21
CA ALA A 147 -17.59 -14.04 7.73
C ALA A 147 -16.50 -14.83 8.49
N ARG A 148 -15.71 -14.17 9.34
CA ARG A 148 -14.65 -14.77 10.17
C ARG A 148 -15.01 -14.92 11.63
N ARG A 149 -16.15 -14.39 12.06
CA ARG A 149 -16.77 -14.60 13.37
C ARG A 149 -17.61 -15.86 13.37
#